data_1bb14f09eeaf8c75537164cb54c43daf
#
_entry.id   1bb14f09eeaf8c75537164cb54c43daf
#
_cell.length_a   1.000
_cell.length_b   1.000
_cell.length_c   1.000
_cell.angle_alpha   90.00
_cell.angle_beta   90.00
_cell.angle_gamma   90.00
#
_symmetry.space_group_name_H-M   'P 1'
#
loop_
_entity.id
_entity.type
_entity.pdbx_description
1 polymer ?
#
loop_
_entity_poly.entity_id
_entity_poly.type
_entity_poly.pdbx_seq_one_letter_code
_entity_poly.pdbx_strand_id
1 'polypeptide(L)'
;MQKVTFSEACGEISKSLLSIDSPTKSQVKAHIKKICTKYSLERIPRNHEILSTVTGKEYSRLQRILLKKPIKTASGVAVIALMPAPYACPHGRCTYCPGGVEFNSPNSYTGNEPSTINAIENQYDAKKQILSKIEKLVAYGHDTTKMELVIVGGTFLFMPEDYQTGFIKSCYDALNGFDSETLEDAKTANELAQIRNVGFTVETKPDYCKKEHIDMMLRYGVTRVEIGVQSLQESVYRLVNRGHTYSDVVESFQLAKDAGYKIVAHMMPGLPTMTPESDISDFKKLFEDESLKPDMLKIYPSLVLQHTPLYSQYQKGEYLPYSDDEMIRVLTEVKKIVPRWVRIMRVQREISSPEIIAGPKLGNLRQIVHQNLKKEGASCRCIRCREIGFAKDPKETSLGRTDYRSSGGDEVFLSHEDSDCRIYGFLRLRRPYRPHRSEIGKDSCIVRELHVYGRSLRIGEREEGQVQHLGIGRSLMGEAERISKEEFDAKKIIVISAVGTREYYRKMGYYIDGPYMAKKLV
;
A
#
# COMPACT_ATOMS: atom_id res chain seq x y z
N MET A 1 -3.24 -37.54 38.24
CA MET A 1 -2.54 -36.75 37.22
C MET A 1 -3.08 -35.34 37.31
N GLN A 2 -2.26 -34.34 37.63
CA GLN A 2 -2.68 -32.94 37.62
C GLN A 2 -3.12 -32.60 36.20
N LYS A 3 -4.32 -32.02 36.05
CA LYS A 3 -4.82 -31.51 34.77
C LYS A 3 -3.93 -30.34 34.38
N VAL A 4 -3.03 -30.55 33.39
CA VAL A 4 -2.21 -29.47 32.84
C VAL A 4 -3.14 -28.44 32.23
N THR A 5 -2.93 -27.18 32.57
CA THR A 5 -3.73 -26.08 32.03
C THR A 5 -3.42 -25.86 30.55
N PHE A 6 -4.36 -25.30 29.80
CA PHE A 6 -4.14 -24.95 28.41
C PHE A 6 -2.91 -24.03 28.21
N SER A 7 -2.67 -23.12 29.16
CA SER A 7 -1.51 -22.23 29.16
C SER A 7 -0.19 -22.96 29.33
N GLU A 8 -0.13 -23.97 30.23
CA GLU A 8 1.06 -24.81 30.43
C GLU A 8 1.39 -25.64 29.19
N ALA A 9 0.36 -26.16 28.49
CA ALA A 9 0.54 -26.86 27.23
C ALA A 9 1.09 -25.93 26.15
N CYS A 10 0.62 -24.67 26.07
CA CYS A 10 1.18 -23.64 25.18
C CYS A 10 2.65 -23.35 25.50
N GLY A 11 3.01 -23.28 26.79
CA GLY A 11 4.40 -23.10 27.23
C GLY A 11 5.31 -24.26 26.84
N GLU A 12 4.82 -25.52 26.94
CA GLU A 12 5.59 -26.69 26.49
C GLU A 12 5.76 -26.68 24.94
N ILE A 13 4.73 -26.26 24.20
CA ILE A 13 4.85 -26.09 22.74
C ILE A 13 5.95 -25.07 22.43
N SER A 14 5.96 -23.91 23.10
CA SER A 14 6.96 -22.86 22.92
C SER A 14 8.37 -23.38 23.16
N LYS A 15 8.61 -24.03 24.29
CA LYS A 15 9.91 -24.63 24.65
C LYS A 15 10.35 -25.67 23.61
N SER A 16 9.43 -26.55 23.20
CA SER A 16 9.70 -27.59 22.19
C SER A 16 10.06 -27.01 20.83
N LEU A 17 9.41 -25.95 20.39
CA LEU A 17 9.71 -25.30 19.12
C LEU A 17 11.02 -24.49 19.17
N LEU A 18 11.32 -23.85 20.30
CA LEU A 18 12.55 -23.10 20.49
C LEU A 18 13.80 -23.99 20.62
N SER A 19 13.66 -25.27 21.00
CA SER A 19 14.78 -26.22 21.04
C SER A 19 15.27 -26.68 19.67
N ILE A 20 14.48 -26.42 18.60
CA ILE A 20 14.83 -26.81 17.23
C ILE A 20 15.44 -25.62 16.51
N ASP A 21 16.61 -25.80 15.92
CA ASP A 21 17.19 -24.76 15.06
C ASP A 21 16.53 -24.79 13.67
N SER A 22 15.91 -23.67 13.29
CA SER A 22 15.25 -23.47 11.97
C SER A 22 14.24 -24.57 11.56
N PRO A 23 13.18 -24.84 12.38
CA PRO A 23 12.26 -25.94 12.10
C PRO A 23 11.46 -25.71 10.82
N THR A 24 11.26 -26.78 10.05
CA THR A 24 10.36 -26.77 8.89
C THR A 24 8.89 -26.66 9.31
N LYS A 25 8.02 -26.20 8.41
CA LYS A 25 6.57 -26.11 8.69
C LYS A 25 5.94 -27.47 9.06
N SER A 26 6.47 -28.57 8.53
CA SER A 26 6.02 -29.92 8.86
C SER A 26 6.40 -30.28 10.29
N GLN A 27 7.64 -30.01 10.71
CA GLN A 27 8.12 -30.23 12.07
C GLN A 27 7.33 -29.40 13.08
N VAL A 28 7.08 -28.12 12.79
CA VAL A 28 6.24 -27.26 13.64
C VAL A 28 4.86 -27.88 13.87
N LYS A 29 4.17 -28.30 12.81
CA LYS A 29 2.85 -28.96 12.91
C LYS A 29 2.92 -30.26 13.70
N ALA A 30 3.95 -31.08 13.49
CA ALA A 30 4.12 -32.36 14.19
C ALA A 30 4.33 -32.14 15.70
N HIS A 31 5.17 -31.18 16.10
CA HIS A 31 5.41 -30.85 17.50
C HIS A 31 4.16 -30.31 18.21
N ILE A 32 3.43 -29.38 17.58
CA ILE A 32 2.15 -28.88 18.11
C ILE A 32 1.17 -30.03 18.29
N LYS A 33 0.98 -30.89 17.25
CA LYS A 33 0.07 -32.03 17.31
C LYS A 33 0.45 -33.00 18.43
N LYS A 34 1.74 -33.34 18.57
CA LYS A 34 2.25 -34.25 19.60
C LYS A 34 1.87 -33.77 21.00
N ILE A 35 2.06 -32.47 21.31
CA ILE A 35 1.78 -31.93 22.64
C ILE A 35 0.26 -31.79 22.85
N CYS A 36 -0.51 -31.40 21.82
CA CYS A 36 -1.97 -31.39 21.89
C CYS A 36 -2.54 -32.78 22.23
N THR A 37 -2.01 -33.83 21.60
CA THR A 37 -2.42 -35.21 21.85
C THR A 37 -2.01 -35.66 23.27
N LYS A 38 -0.76 -35.33 23.70
CA LYS A 38 -0.25 -35.64 25.06
C LYS A 38 -1.15 -35.13 26.16
N TYR A 39 -1.71 -33.93 25.99
CA TYR A 39 -2.57 -33.28 26.97
C TYR A 39 -4.06 -33.35 26.67
N SER A 40 -4.45 -34.09 25.62
CA SER A 40 -5.85 -34.25 25.19
C SER A 40 -6.58 -32.90 25.08
N LEU A 41 -5.90 -31.90 24.44
CA LEU A 41 -6.47 -30.58 24.30
C LEU A 41 -7.70 -30.62 23.38
N GLU A 42 -8.78 -29.97 23.77
CA GLU A 42 -10.04 -29.89 23.00
C GLU A 42 -9.85 -29.20 21.64
N ARG A 43 -8.86 -28.31 21.53
CA ARG A 43 -8.50 -27.62 20.28
C ARG A 43 -7.00 -27.36 20.16
N ILE A 44 -6.56 -27.17 18.94
CA ILE A 44 -5.17 -26.74 18.66
C ILE A 44 -5.02 -25.28 19.09
N PRO A 45 -3.98 -24.91 19.88
CA PRO A 45 -3.71 -23.53 20.26
C PRO A 45 -3.46 -22.65 19.02
N ARG A 46 -3.96 -21.42 19.07
CA ARG A 46 -3.66 -20.40 18.07
C ARG A 46 -2.24 -19.87 18.27
N ASN A 47 -1.61 -19.37 17.20
CA ASN A 47 -0.22 -18.90 17.28
C ASN A 47 0.01 -17.83 18.37
N HIS A 48 -0.93 -16.90 18.56
CA HIS A 48 -0.79 -15.87 19.59
C HIS A 48 -0.86 -16.44 21.01
N GLU A 49 -1.61 -17.52 21.24
CA GLU A 49 -1.70 -18.18 22.56
C GLU A 49 -0.38 -18.88 22.91
N ILE A 50 0.29 -19.45 21.89
CA ILE A 50 1.64 -20.02 22.06
C ILE A 50 2.65 -18.88 22.27
N LEU A 51 2.57 -17.79 21.50
CA LEU A 51 3.47 -16.65 21.61
C LEU A 51 3.35 -15.91 22.96
N SER A 52 2.17 -15.88 23.57
CA SER A 52 1.95 -15.20 24.85
C SER A 52 2.70 -15.85 26.03
N THR A 53 3.22 -17.07 25.85
CA THR A 53 3.96 -17.80 26.90
C THR A 53 5.44 -17.44 27.00
N VAL A 54 5.95 -16.62 26.09
CA VAL A 54 7.35 -16.19 26.03
C VAL A 54 7.49 -14.68 25.81
N THR A 55 8.64 -14.11 26.15
CA THR A 55 8.93 -12.68 26.03
C THR A 55 10.32 -12.43 25.41
N GLY A 56 10.64 -11.20 25.05
CA GLY A 56 11.96 -10.80 24.58
C GLY A 56 12.47 -11.57 23.36
N LYS A 57 13.71 -12.04 23.42
CA LYS A 57 14.38 -12.75 22.30
C LYS A 57 13.67 -14.06 21.92
N GLU A 58 13.12 -14.77 22.89
CA GLU A 58 12.37 -16.01 22.66
C GLU A 58 11.07 -15.73 21.90
N TYR A 59 10.35 -14.65 22.25
CA TYR A 59 9.16 -14.22 21.51
C TYR A 59 9.47 -13.98 20.03
N SER A 60 10.51 -13.19 19.75
CA SER A 60 10.90 -12.85 18.38
C SER A 60 11.31 -14.08 17.56
N ARG A 61 11.99 -15.06 18.20
CA ARG A 61 12.36 -16.31 17.54
C ARG A 61 11.14 -17.20 17.29
N LEU A 62 10.28 -17.37 18.28
CA LEU A 62 9.07 -18.19 18.19
C LEU A 62 8.05 -17.61 17.19
N GLN A 63 7.91 -16.28 17.17
CA GLN A 63 7.08 -15.58 16.19
C GLN A 63 7.51 -15.91 14.74
N ARG A 64 8.81 -15.94 14.47
CA ARG A 64 9.36 -16.33 13.15
C ARG A 64 8.99 -17.77 12.78
N ILE A 65 9.04 -18.68 13.73
CA ILE A 65 8.70 -20.11 13.54
C ILE A 65 7.21 -20.28 13.25
N LEU A 66 6.35 -19.57 13.95
CA LEU A 66 4.88 -19.71 13.90
C LEU A 66 4.22 -18.86 12.82
N LEU A 67 4.94 -17.91 12.19
CA LEU A 67 4.38 -16.93 11.26
C LEU A 67 3.72 -17.61 10.05
N LYS A 68 2.41 -17.36 9.85
CA LYS A 68 1.66 -17.79 8.67
C LYS A 68 1.63 -16.66 7.63
N LYS A 69 1.80 -17.01 6.35
CA LYS A 69 1.77 -16.06 5.21
C LYS A 69 2.72 -14.86 5.41
N PRO A 70 4.04 -15.06 5.62
CA PRO A 70 5.00 -14.02 5.98
C PRO A 70 5.03 -12.83 5.00
N ILE A 71 4.64 -13.03 3.74
CA ILE A 71 4.59 -11.97 2.70
C ILE A 71 3.67 -10.79 3.11
N LYS A 72 2.65 -11.02 3.96
CA LYS A 72 1.70 -9.97 4.34
C LYS A 72 2.31 -8.81 5.12
N THR A 73 3.40 -9.05 5.86
CA THR A 73 4.12 -8.03 6.64
C THR A 73 5.60 -7.94 6.26
N ALA A 74 5.96 -8.42 5.06
CA ALA A 74 7.33 -8.41 4.56
C ALA A 74 7.93 -7.01 4.40
N SER A 75 7.08 -6.00 4.24
CA SER A 75 7.48 -4.59 4.15
C SER A 75 7.74 -3.95 5.51
N GLY A 76 7.59 -4.68 6.62
CA GLY A 76 7.70 -4.14 7.96
C GLY A 76 6.42 -3.45 8.48
N VAL A 77 5.33 -3.52 7.73
CA VAL A 77 4.05 -2.87 8.03
C VAL A 77 2.90 -3.82 7.74
N ALA A 78 1.89 -3.87 8.62
CA ALA A 78 0.64 -4.57 8.37
C ALA A 78 -0.35 -3.64 7.65
N VAL A 79 -0.96 -4.13 6.55
CA VAL A 79 -1.88 -3.33 5.72
C VAL A 79 -3.30 -3.82 5.90
N ILE A 80 -4.21 -2.89 6.19
CA ILE A 80 -5.67 -3.13 6.24
C ILE A 80 -6.37 -2.31 5.17
N ALA A 81 -7.06 -3.00 4.25
CA ALA A 81 -8.02 -2.37 3.35
C ALA A 81 -9.38 -2.28 4.04
N LEU A 82 -9.98 -1.10 3.98
CA LEU A 82 -11.26 -0.71 4.57
C LEU A 82 -12.21 -0.25 3.48
N MET A 83 -13.47 -0.53 3.64
CA MET A 83 -14.51 -0.08 2.72
C MET A 83 -15.57 0.73 3.45
N PRO A 84 -15.91 1.93 2.97
CA PRO A 84 -17.10 2.65 3.40
C PRO A 84 -18.36 1.95 2.88
N ALA A 85 -19.51 2.33 3.39
CA ALA A 85 -20.79 1.84 2.87
C ALA A 85 -20.91 2.13 1.35
N PRO A 86 -21.59 1.26 0.59
CA PRO A 86 -21.84 1.50 -0.83
C PRO A 86 -22.49 2.87 -1.06
N TYR A 87 -21.94 3.66 -1.97
CA TYR A 87 -22.42 4.99 -2.31
C TYR A 87 -22.39 5.21 -3.82
N ALA A 88 -23.39 5.90 -4.37
CA ALA A 88 -23.46 6.15 -5.80
C ALA A 88 -22.30 7.05 -6.26
N CYS A 89 -21.67 6.71 -7.39
CA CYS A 89 -20.68 7.60 -7.99
C CYS A 89 -21.35 8.82 -8.62
N PRO A 90 -20.72 10.02 -8.56
CA PRO A 90 -21.29 11.26 -9.08
C PRO A 90 -21.53 11.26 -10.60
N HIS A 91 -20.76 10.45 -11.35
CA HIS A 91 -20.86 10.33 -12.82
C HIS A 91 -21.73 9.13 -13.27
N GLY A 92 -22.39 8.46 -12.30
CA GLY A 92 -23.08 7.20 -12.59
C GLY A 92 -22.14 6.00 -12.59
N ARG A 93 -22.48 4.97 -13.38
CA ARG A 93 -21.75 3.70 -13.40
C ARG A 93 -20.82 3.60 -14.60
N CYS A 94 -19.55 3.27 -14.36
CA CYS A 94 -18.62 2.89 -15.43
C CYS A 94 -19.04 1.55 -16.07
N THR A 95 -18.78 1.38 -17.37
CA THR A 95 -19.22 0.17 -18.11
C THR A 95 -18.66 -1.13 -17.56
N TYR A 96 -17.48 -1.09 -16.96
CA TYR A 96 -16.77 -2.24 -16.37
C TYR A 96 -16.98 -2.41 -14.86
N CYS A 97 -17.78 -1.57 -14.22
CA CYS A 97 -17.94 -1.58 -12.75
C CYS A 97 -18.94 -2.65 -12.31
N PRO A 98 -18.53 -3.68 -11.52
CA PRO A 98 -19.43 -4.74 -11.10
C PRO A 98 -20.31 -4.37 -9.90
N GLY A 99 -19.81 -3.47 -9.02
CA GLY A 99 -20.49 -3.11 -7.78
C GLY A 99 -21.42 -1.91 -7.90
N GLY A 100 -21.91 -1.47 -6.76
CA GLY A 100 -22.80 -0.32 -6.60
C GLY A 100 -23.82 -0.56 -5.51
N VAL A 101 -24.58 0.47 -5.17
CA VAL A 101 -25.62 0.43 -4.12
C VAL A 101 -26.62 -0.70 -4.37
N GLU A 102 -27.03 -0.90 -5.62
CA GLU A 102 -27.97 -1.95 -6.04
C GLU A 102 -27.48 -3.38 -5.75
N PHE A 103 -26.17 -3.59 -5.62
CA PHE A 103 -25.56 -4.88 -5.31
C PHE A 103 -25.09 -4.99 -3.86
N ASN A 104 -25.39 -4.00 -3.02
CA ASN A 104 -24.88 -3.90 -1.65
C ASN A 104 -23.36 -4.16 -1.57
N SER A 105 -22.63 -3.71 -2.60
CA SER A 105 -21.17 -3.83 -2.72
C SER A 105 -20.57 -2.48 -3.12
N PRO A 106 -19.43 -2.07 -2.56
CA PRO A 106 -18.78 -0.85 -2.96
C PRO A 106 -18.45 -0.84 -4.46
N ASN A 107 -18.44 0.34 -5.05
CA ASN A 107 -18.10 0.48 -6.47
C ASN A 107 -16.75 -0.17 -6.78
N SER A 108 -16.64 -0.81 -7.93
CA SER A 108 -15.47 -1.56 -8.40
C SER A 108 -15.23 -2.93 -7.73
N TYR A 109 -16.11 -3.40 -6.85
CA TYR A 109 -15.97 -4.69 -6.15
C TYR A 109 -17.20 -5.58 -6.40
N THR A 110 -16.96 -6.92 -6.46
CA THR A 110 -18.02 -7.91 -6.74
C THR A 110 -18.80 -8.31 -5.50
N GLY A 111 -18.26 -8.08 -4.31
CA GLY A 111 -18.79 -8.58 -3.04
C GLY A 111 -18.00 -9.75 -2.46
N ASN A 112 -17.23 -10.46 -3.29
CA ASN A 112 -16.55 -11.71 -2.91
C ASN A 112 -15.06 -11.55 -2.59
N GLU A 113 -14.50 -10.35 -2.75
CA GLU A 113 -13.10 -10.09 -2.39
C GLU A 113 -12.93 -10.09 -0.86
N PRO A 114 -11.76 -10.52 -0.32
CA PRO A 114 -11.53 -10.63 1.12
C PRO A 114 -11.72 -9.33 1.91
N SER A 115 -11.54 -8.17 1.27
CA SER A 115 -11.81 -6.86 1.86
C SER A 115 -13.30 -6.57 1.91
N THR A 116 -14.03 -6.87 0.83
CA THR A 116 -15.48 -6.67 0.72
C THR A 116 -16.23 -7.59 1.69
N ILE A 117 -15.87 -8.87 1.75
CA ILE A 117 -16.43 -9.81 2.73
C ILE A 117 -16.25 -9.27 4.16
N ASN A 118 -15.05 -8.81 4.51
CA ASN A 118 -14.81 -8.23 5.83
C ASN A 118 -15.67 -6.99 6.10
N ALA A 119 -15.89 -6.15 5.09
CA ALA A 119 -16.71 -4.95 5.22
C ALA A 119 -18.21 -5.31 5.41
N ILE A 120 -18.74 -6.23 4.62
CA ILE A 120 -20.11 -6.72 4.72
C ILE A 120 -20.35 -7.38 6.09
N GLU A 121 -19.48 -8.31 6.51
CA GLU A 121 -19.55 -8.97 7.83
C GLU A 121 -19.56 -7.99 9.00
N ASN A 122 -18.89 -6.84 8.85
CA ASN A 122 -18.80 -5.78 9.85
C ASN A 122 -19.75 -4.59 9.56
N GLN A 123 -20.73 -4.75 8.65
CA GLN A 123 -21.74 -3.73 8.35
C GLN A 123 -21.12 -2.37 7.94
N TYR A 124 -19.98 -2.40 7.26
CA TYR A 124 -19.20 -1.23 6.83
C TYR A 124 -18.72 -0.30 7.97
N ASP A 125 -18.81 -0.75 9.22
CA ASP A 125 -18.27 -0.03 10.37
C ASP A 125 -16.74 -0.09 10.37
N ALA A 126 -16.07 1.06 10.33
CA ALA A 126 -14.62 1.15 10.22
C ALA A 126 -13.89 0.49 11.41
N LYS A 127 -14.37 0.74 12.63
CA LYS A 127 -13.77 0.20 13.86
C LYS A 127 -13.84 -1.31 13.89
N LYS A 128 -15.02 -1.89 13.58
CA LYS A 128 -15.21 -3.35 13.54
C LYS A 128 -14.36 -4.00 12.45
N GLN A 129 -14.26 -3.40 11.25
CA GLN A 129 -13.42 -3.89 10.18
C GLN A 129 -11.94 -3.97 10.59
N ILE A 130 -11.42 -2.94 11.27
CA ILE A 130 -10.03 -2.89 11.75
C ILE A 130 -9.80 -3.95 12.81
N LEU A 131 -10.63 -4.00 13.85
CA LEU A 131 -10.48 -4.94 14.96
C LEU A 131 -10.52 -6.40 14.49
N SER A 132 -11.48 -6.75 13.62
CA SER A 132 -11.56 -8.08 12.99
C SER A 132 -10.29 -8.45 12.20
N LYS A 133 -9.69 -7.49 11.48
CA LYS A 133 -8.43 -7.75 10.74
C LYS A 133 -7.22 -7.85 11.66
N ILE A 134 -7.13 -7.02 12.70
CA ILE A 134 -6.07 -7.10 13.72
C ILE A 134 -6.12 -8.47 14.39
N GLU A 135 -7.29 -8.92 14.84
CA GLU A 135 -7.46 -10.25 15.44
C GLU A 135 -6.95 -11.37 14.51
N LYS A 136 -7.34 -11.34 13.23
CA LYS A 136 -6.88 -12.33 12.24
C LYS A 136 -5.37 -12.27 12.01
N LEU A 137 -4.75 -11.06 11.99
CA LEU A 137 -3.31 -10.90 11.84
C LEU A 137 -2.54 -11.42 13.06
N VAL A 138 -2.98 -11.06 14.25
CA VAL A 138 -2.40 -11.54 15.52
C VAL A 138 -2.51 -13.07 15.61
N ALA A 139 -3.67 -13.65 15.28
CA ALA A 139 -3.85 -15.11 15.25
C ALA A 139 -2.90 -15.82 14.26
N TYR A 140 -2.40 -15.12 13.24
CA TYR A 140 -1.39 -15.64 12.30
C TYR A 140 0.05 -15.35 12.74
N GLY A 141 0.26 -14.68 13.88
CA GLY A 141 1.57 -14.34 14.43
C GLY A 141 2.21 -13.09 13.82
N HIS A 142 1.44 -12.24 13.12
CA HIS A 142 1.95 -10.97 12.61
C HIS A 142 2.06 -9.91 13.72
N ASP A 143 3.08 -9.06 13.62
CA ASP A 143 3.17 -7.83 14.38
C ASP A 143 2.17 -6.81 13.80
N THR A 144 1.41 -6.18 14.68
CA THR A 144 0.37 -5.19 14.34
C THR A 144 0.67 -3.80 14.90
N THR A 145 1.86 -3.56 15.44
CA THR A 145 2.24 -2.26 16.03
C THR A 145 2.36 -1.14 15.00
N LYS A 146 2.59 -1.48 13.72
CA LYS A 146 2.69 -0.54 12.59
C LYS A 146 1.65 -0.90 11.54
N MET A 147 0.63 -0.07 11.42
CA MET A 147 -0.51 -0.30 10.53
C MET A 147 -0.55 0.73 9.41
N GLU A 148 -0.75 0.26 8.18
CA GLU A 148 -1.12 1.08 7.04
C GLU A 148 -2.60 0.84 6.73
N LEU A 149 -3.39 1.91 6.70
CA LEU A 149 -4.81 1.87 6.37
C LEU A 149 -5.02 2.32 4.92
N VAL A 150 -5.89 1.61 4.20
CA VAL A 150 -6.21 1.91 2.79
C VAL A 150 -7.72 1.92 2.64
N ILE A 151 -8.32 3.08 2.41
CA ILE A 151 -9.73 3.18 2.08
C ILE A 151 -9.91 2.91 0.59
N VAL A 152 -10.71 1.92 0.28
CA VAL A 152 -11.01 1.45 -1.08
C VAL A 152 -12.53 1.36 -1.28
N GLY A 153 -13.01 1.30 -2.52
CA GLY A 153 -14.43 1.08 -2.80
C GLY A 153 -15.14 2.26 -3.46
N GLY A 154 -14.48 2.93 -4.38
CA GLY A 154 -15.05 4.00 -5.20
C GLY A 154 -14.49 5.38 -4.87
N THR A 155 -15.34 6.41 -4.89
CA THR A 155 -14.92 7.79 -4.66
C THR A 155 -15.29 8.22 -3.24
N PHE A 156 -14.47 7.84 -2.25
CA PHE A 156 -14.69 8.17 -0.84
C PHE A 156 -14.88 9.67 -0.61
N LEU A 157 -14.09 10.49 -1.29
CA LEU A 157 -14.11 11.95 -1.17
C LEU A 157 -15.38 12.63 -1.74
N PHE A 158 -16.27 11.87 -2.39
CA PHE A 158 -17.59 12.35 -2.81
C PHE A 158 -18.68 12.14 -1.75
N MET A 159 -18.44 11.29 -0.76
CA MET A 159 -19.39 11.03 0.33
C MET A 159 -19.57 12.30 1.20
N PRO A 160 -20.67 12.42 1.97
CA PRO A 160 -20.85 13.55 2.89
C PRO A 160 -19.66 13.73 3.85
N GLU A 161 -19.24 14.95 4.10
CA GLU A 161 -18.04 15.26 4.90
C GLU A 161 -18.13 14.72 6.33
N ASP A 162 -19.31 14.80 6.95
CA ASP A 162 -19.52 14.26 8.30
C ASP A 162 -19.31 12.74 8.33
N TYR A 163 -19.80 12.02 7.31
CA TYR A 163 -19.57 10.59 7.17
C TYR A 163 -18.06 10.29 6.99
N GLN A 164 -17.39 11.03 6.12
CA GLN A 164 -15.94 10.87 5.91
C GLN A 164 -15.18 11.08 7.21
N THR A 165 -15.44 12.19 7.90
CA THR A 165 -14.78 12.57 9.17
C THR A 165 -15.02 11.52 10.25
N GLY A 166 -16.27 11.06 10.41
CA GLY A 166 -16.64 10.01 11.36
C GLY A 166 -15.97 8.67 11.06
N PHE A 167 -15.92 8.28 9.77
CA PHE A 167 -15.25 7.06 9.33
C PHE A 167 -13.74 7.08 9.63
N ILE A 168 -13.06 8.19 9.32
CA ILE A 168 -11.63 8.38 9.58
C ILE A 168 -11.33 8.40 11.08
N LYS A 169 -12.15 9.13 11.87
CA LYS A 169 -12.03 9.15 13.33
C LYS A 169 -12.13 7.73 13.90
N SER A 170 -13.14 6.97 13.49
CA SER A 170 -13.32 5.58 13.90
C SER A 170 -12.13 4.67 13.54
N CYS A 171 -11.42 4.98 12.44
CA CYS A 171 -10.18 4.27 12.10
C CYS A 171 -9.08 4.51 13.15
N TYR A 172 -8.85 5.76 13.56
CA TYR A 172 -7.86 6.08 14.60
C TYR A 172 -8.28 5.54 15.97
N ASP A 173 -9.55 5.67 16.35
CA ASP A 173 -10.09 5.15 17.61
C ASP A 173 -9.90 3.64 17.72
N ALA A 174 -10.08 2.90 16.63
CA ALA A 174 -9.82 1.47 16.59
C ALA A 174 -8.35 1.11 16.89
N LEU A 175 -7.40 1.91 16.38
CA LEU A 175 -5.97 1.71 16.63
C LEU A 175 -5.55 2.18 18.02
N ASN A 176 -6.21 3.21 18.56
CA ASN A 176 -5.96 3.75 19.89
C ASN A 176 -6.52 2.85 21.00
N GLY A 177 -7.58 2.08 20.71
CA GLY A 177 -8.26 1.22 21.66
C GLY A 177 -9.33 1.92 22.51
N PHE A 178 -9.65 3.18 22.21
CA PHE A 178 -10.70 3.97 22.86
C PHE A 178 -11.33 4.97 21.89
N ASP A 179 -12.47 5.55 22.25
CA ASP A 179 -13.16 6.55 21.45
C ASP A 179 -12.76 7.96 21.91
N SER A 180 -12.27 8.77 20.97
CA SER A 180 -11.89 10.16 21.16
C SER A 180 -13.10 11.08 20.93
N GLU A 181 -13.05 12.33 21.40
CA GLU A 181 -14.11 13.31 21.14
C GLU A 181 -14.08 13.80 19.69
N THR A 182 -12.91 14.20 19.23
CA THR A 182 -12.72 14.76 17.88
C THR A 182 -11.73 13.92 17.05
N LEU A 183 -11.71 14.18 15.74
CA LEU A 183 -10.70 13.60 14.84
C LEU A 183 -9.27 14.01 15.22
N GLU A 184 -9.09 15.28 15.66
CA GLU A 184 -7.76 15.77 16.04
C GLU A 184 -7.27 15.09 17.32
N ASP A 185 -8.15 14.85 18.30
CA ASP A 185 -7.81 14.07 19.51
C ASP A 185 -7.43 12.64 19.15
N ALA A 186 -8.21 12.00 18.27
CA ALA A 186 -7.93 10.65 17.80
C ALA A 186 -6.55 10.54 17.11
N LYS A 187 -6.19 11.52 16.28
CA LYS A 187 -4.88 11.60 15.62
C LYS A 187 -3.77 11.86 16.64
N THR A 188 -3.95 12.80 17.53
CA THR A 188 -2.96 13.13 18.57
C THR A 188 -2.66 11.93 19.45
N ALA A 189 -3.68 11.20 19.89
CA ALA A 189 -3.52 9.96 20.64
C ALA A 189 -2.74 8.90 19.85
N ASN A 190 -2.97 8.79 18.53
CA ASN A 190 -2.30 7.79 17.71
C ASN A 190 -0.80 8.04 17.51
N GLU A 191 -0.29 9.23 17.76
CA GLU A 191 1.16 9.51 17.70
C GLU A 191 1.98 8.62 18.67
N LEU A 192 1.38 8.29 19.82
CA LEU A 192 2.01 7.51 20.88
C LEU A 192 1.32 6.17 21.19
N ALA A 193 0.26 5.85 20.47
CA ALA A 193 -0.49 4.60 20.65
C ALA A 193 0.39 3.36 20.47
N GLN A 194 -0.05 2.24 21.05
CA GLN A 194 0.62 0.94 20.90
C GLN A 194 0.55 0.45 19.44
N ILE A 195 -0.61 0.66 18.77
CA ILE A 195 -0.79 0.38 17.35
C ILE A 195 -0.85 1.72 16.62
N ARG A 196 0.17 2.01 15.82
CA ARG A 196 0.31 3.31 15.15
C ARG A 196 -0.02 3.24 13.69
N ASN A 197 -0.75 4.24 13.21
CA ASN A 197 -0.94 4.47 11.78
C ASN A 197 0.35 5.03 11.17
N VAL A 198 1.06 4.21 10.40
CA VAL A 198 2.32 4.60 9.71
C VAL A 198 2.13 4.89 8.23
N GLY A 199 0.90 4.82 7.74
CA GLY A 199 0.51 5.18 6.38
C GLY A 199 -1.00 5.18 6.23
N PHE A 200 -1.56 6.20 5.58
CA PHE A 200 -2.97 6.27 5.27
C PHE A 200 -3.16 6.57 3.78
N THR A 201 -4.00 5.79 3.14
CA THR A 201 -4.26 5.86 1.70
C THR A 201 -5.75 5.98 1.43
N VAL A 202 -6.11 6.78 0.43
CA VAL A 202 -7.48 6.90 -0.08
C VAL A 202 -7.48 6.66 -1.59
N GLU A 203 -8.41 5.83 -2.07
CA GLU A 203 -8.73 5.71 -3.50
C GLU A 203 -9.67 6.84 -3.92
N THR A 204 -9.41 7.45 -5.07
CA THR A 204 -10.23 8.52 -5.63
C THR A 204 -10.20 8.55 -7.16
N LYS A 205 -10.96 9.48 -7.74
CA LYS A 205 -10.95 9.82 -9.17
C LYS A 205 -10.13 11.10 -9.39
N PRO A 206 -9.63 11.36 -10.62
CA PRO A 206 -8.89 12.59 -10.92
C PRO A 206 -9.67 13.88 -10.62
N ASP A 207 -10.96 13.94 -10.97
CA ASP A 207 -11.87 15.06 -10.73
C ASP A 207 -12.26 15.23 -9.24
N TYR A 208 -11.97 14.24 -8.39
CA TYR A 208 -12.07 14.27 -6.93
C TYR A 208 -10.69 14.25 -6.26
N CYS A 209 -9.70 14.85 -6.92
CA CYS A 209 -8.35 15.08 -6.38
C CYS A 209 -7.91 16.52 -6.69
N LYS A 210 -8.79 17.49 -6.42
CA LYS A 210 -8.59 18.93 -6.56
C LYS A 210 -8.14 19.53 -5.21
N LYS A 211 -7.90 20.84 -5.15
CA LYS A 211 -7.37 21.52 -3.95
C LYS A 211 -8.16 21.19 -2.68
N GLU A 212 -9.47 21.33 -2.74
CA GLU A 212 -10.38 21.05 -1.61
C GLU A 212 -10.26 19.60 -1.13
N HIS A 213 -10.15 18.64 -2.05
CA HIS A 213 -9.97 17.22 -1.71
C HIS A 213 -8.58 16.93 -1.13
N ILE A 214 -7.54 17.60 -1.64
CA ILE A 214 -6.17 17.55 -1.12
C ILE A 214 -6.15 18.05 0.34
N ASP A 215 -6.78 19.19 0.62
CA ASP A 215 -6.83 19.78 1.95
C ASP A 215 -7.62 18.90 2.93
N MET A 216 -8.72 18.32 2.48
CA MET A 216 -9.51 17.35 3.24
C MET A 216 -8.69 16.10 3.58
N MET A 217 -7.99 15.52 2.61
CA MET A 217 -7.12 14.37 2.84
C MET A 217 -5.97 14.68 3.79
N LEU A 218 -5.36 15.87 3.74
CA LEU A 218 -4.34 16.31 4.70
C LEU A 218 -4.90 16.38 6.12
N ARG A 219 -6.10 16.93 6.29
CA ARG A 219 -6.81 16.96 7.58
C ARG A 219 -7.03 15.55 8.13
N TYR A 220 -7.31 14.58 7.27
CA TYR A 220 -7.47 13.17 7.65
C TYR A 220 -6.15 12.45 7.97
N GLY A 221 -4.99 13.04 7.71
CA GLY A 221 -3.67 12.41 7.89
C GLY A 221 -3.31 11.42 6.78
N VAL A 222 -3.94 11.53 5.62
CA VAL A 222 -3.63 10.72 4.42
C VAL A 222 -2.27 11.12 3.89
N THR A 223 -1.47 10.13 3.49
CA THR A 223 -0.10 10.33 2.96
C THR A 223 0.10 9.76 1.56
N ARG A 224 -0.87 9.00 1.06
CA ARG A 224 -0.85 8.42 -0.28
C ARG A 224 -2.25 8.50 -0.89
N VAL A 225 -2.32 8.85 -2.16
CA VAL A 225 -3.55 8.85 -2.93
C VAL A 225 -3.46 7.84 -4.07
N GLU A 226 -4.51 7.04 -4.24
CA GLU A 226 -4.65 6.12 -5.36
C GLU A 226 -5.66 6.70 -6.36
N ILE A 227 -5.17 7.05 -7.55
CA ILE A 227 -5.95 7.77 -8.56
C ILE A 227 -6.34 6.83 -9.68
N GLY A 228 -7.64 6.70 -9.89
CA GLY A 228 -8.22 5.88 -10.97
C GLY A 228 -8.08 6.51 -12.34
N VAL A 229 -6.89 6.51 -12.92
CA VAL A 229 -6.59 7.05 -14.27
C VAL A 229 -7.24 6.19 -15.35
N GLN A 230 -7.03 4.89 -15.31
CA GLN A 230 -7.55 3.80 -16.15
C GLN A 230 -6.95 3.74 -17.56
N SER A 231 -6.93 4.83 -18.32
CA SER A 231 -6.34 5.03 -19.65
C SER A 231 -5.79 6.45 -19.76
N LEU A 232 -5.13 6.80 -20.83
CA LEU A 232 -4.75 8.18 -21.17
C LEU A 232 -5.49 8.71 -22.42
N GLN A 233 -6.55 8.00 -22.86
CA GLN A 233 -7.32 8.30 -24.07
C GLN A 233 -8.68 8.91 -23.70
N GLU A 234 -8.94 10.15 -24.15
CA GLU A 234 -10.23 10.84 -23.94
C GLU A 234 -11.43 10.08 -24.54
N SER A 235 -11.24 9.43 -25.68
CA SER A 235 -12.27 8.59 -26.31
C SER A 235 -12.69 7.43 -25.42
N VAL A 236 -11.73 6.80 -24.76
CA VAL A 236 -11.97 5.69 -23.83
C VAL A 236 -12.75 6.18 -22.60
N TYR A 237 -12.39 7.33 -22.02
CA TYR A 237 -13.11 7.90 -20.87
C TYR A 237 -14.60 8.10 -21.17
N ARG A 238 -14.91 8.67 -22.35
CA ARG A 238 -16.30 8.87 -22.81
C ARG A 238 -17.03 7.54 -23.01
N LEU A 239 -16.37 6.59 -23.68
CA LEU A 239 -16.97 5.30 -24.03
C LEU A 239 -17.29 4.45 -22.78
N VAL A 240 -16.43 4.50 -21.76
CA VAL A 240 -16.63 3.73 -20.52
C VAL A 240 -17.35 4.52 -19.42
N ASN A 241 -17.89 5.69 -19.72
CA ASN A 241 -18.58 6.58 -18.77
C ASN A 241 -17.72 6.88 -17.53
N ARG A 242 -16.48 7.33 -17.74
CA ARG A 242 -15.55 7.57 -16.62
C ARG A 242 -15.80 8.90 -15.91
N GLY A 243 -16.31 9.91 -16.59
CA GLY A 243 -16.75 11.19 -16.06
C GLY A 243 -15.61 12.14 -15.66
N HIS A 244 -14.37 11.88 -16.06
CA HIS A 244 -13.24 12.81 -15.95
C HIS A 244 -12.51 12.94 -17.29
N THR A 245 -11.62 13.92 -17.39
CA THR A 245 -10.82 14.23 -18.58
C THR A 245 -9.33 13.93 -18.35
N TYR A 246 -8.54 13.90 -19.42
CA TYR A 246 -7.09 13.83 -19.31
C TYR A 246 -6.50 15.05 -18.55
N SER A 247 -7.11 16.23 -18.74
CA SER A 247 -6.71 17.44 -17.99
C SER A 247 -6.89 17.26 -16.49
N ASP A 248 -7.98 16.59 -16.05
CA ASP A 248 -8.17 16.26 -14.63
C ASP A 248 -7.08 15.35 -14.08
N VAL A 249 -6.59 14.41 -14.91
CA VAL A 249 -5.47 13.54 -14.51
C VAL A 249 -4.21 14.36 -14.29
N VAL A 250 -3.84 15.22 -15.25
CA VAL A 250 -2.65 16.08 -15.18
C VAL A 250 -2.72 17.01 -13.95
N GLU A 251 -3.85 17.68 -13.75
CA GLU A 251 -4.05 18.59 -12.63
C GLU A 251 -3.99 17.85 -11.29
N SER A 252 -4.65 16.69 -11.17
CA SER A 252 -4.64 15.88 -9.94
C SER A 252 -3.22 15.43 -9.55
N PHE A 253 -2.38 15.07 -10.53
CA PHE A 253 -1.00 14.70 -10.29
C PHE A 253 -0.18 15.89 -9.78
N GLN A 254 -0.33 17.06 -10.42
CA GLN A 254 0.41 18.26 -10.02
C GLN A 254 0.02 18.70 -8.59
N LEU A 255 -1.28 18.80 -8.29
CA LEU A 255 -1.77 19.21 -6.98
C LEU A 255 -1.35 18.23 -5.87
N ALA A 256 -1.52 16.93 -6.11
CA ALA A 256 -1.16 15.91 -5.14
C ALA A 256 0.35 15.88 -4.86
N LYS A 257 1.21 15.95 -5.90
CA LYS A 257 2.66 15.97 -5.72
C LYS A 257 3.16 17.21 -5.01
N ASP A 258 2.63 18.38 -5.35
CA ASP A 258 3.02 19.65 -4.73
C ASP A 258 2.52 19.77 -3.27
N ALA A 259 1.50 18.99 -2.89
CA ALA A 259 1.10 18.82 -1.49
C ALA A 259 1.84 17.68 -0.76
N GLY A 260 2.76 16.98 -1.43
CA GLY A 260 3.62 15.95 -0.85
C GLY A 260 3.11 14.51 -0.99
N TYR A 261 1.94 14.26 -1.58
CA TYR A 261 1.38 12.91 -1.68
C TYR A 261 2.22 11.98 -2.56
N LYS A 262 2.29 10.71 -2.16
CA LYS A 262 2.63 9.61 -3.05
C LYS A 262 1.43 9.30 -3.94
N ILE A 263 1.66 9.16 -5.24
CA ILE A 263 0.61 8.85 -6.22
C ILE A 263 0.72 7.40 -6.67
N VAL A 264 -0.38 6.66 -6.53
CA VAL A 264 -0.57 5.36 -7.18
C VAL A 264 -1.52 5.55 -8.35
N ALA A 265 -1.06 5.38 -9.58
CA ALA A 265 -1.94 5.36 -10.73
C ALA A 265 -2.57 3.97 -10.89
N HIS A 266 -3.89 3.92 -11.08
CA HIS A 266 -4.58 2.71 -11.51
C HIS A 266 -4.75 2.76 -13.02
N MET A 267 -4.26 1.74 -13.74
CA MET A 267 -4.40 1.60 -15.18
C MET A 267 -5.16 0.32 -15.51
N MET A 268 -6.00 0.38 -16.53
CA MET A 268 -6.85 -0.74 -16.96
C MET A 268 -6.59 -1.08 -18.42
N PRO A 269 -5.56 -1.87 -18.75
CA PRO A 269 -5.35 -2.32 -20.12
C PRO A 269 -6.49 -3.23 -20.58
N GLY A 270 -6.79 -3.14 -21.89
CA GLY A 270 -7.85 -3.90 -22.55
C GLY A 270 -9.25 -3.29 -22.38
N LEU A 271 -9.38 -2.01 -22.09
CA LEU A 271 -10.67 -1.30 -22.16
C LEU A 271 -11.21 -1.26 -23.60
N PRO A 272 -12.52 -1.05 -23.81
CA PRO A 272 -13.10 -0.95 -25.16
C PRO A 272 -12.31 -0.01 -26.08
N THR A 273 -12.08 -0.45 -27.31
CA THR A 273 -11.28 0.21 -28.36
C THR A 273 -9.75 0.22 -28.16
N MET A 274 -9.26 -0.26 -27.02
CA MET A 274 -7.81 -0.38 -26.80
C MET A 274 -7.26 -1.64 -27.48
N THR A 275 -6.01 -1.55 -27.93
CA THR A 275 -5.20 -2.66 -28.42
C THR A 275 -3.95 -2.83 -27.55
N PRO A 276 -3.27 -3.99 -27.55
CA PRO A 276 -2.03 -4.17 -26.81
C PRO A 276 -0.99 -3.07 -27.11
N GLU A 277 -0.88 -2.63 -28.35
CA GLU A 277 0.04 -1.57 -28.77
C GLU A 277 -0.34 -0.22 -28.18
N SER A 278 -1.63 0.14 -28.19
CA SER A 278 -2.11 1.40 -27.63
C SER A 278 -1.96 1.42 -26.10
N ASP A 279 -2.21 0.31 -25.40
CA ASP A 279 -1.97 0.21 -23.98
C ASP A 279 -0.48 0.34 -23.64
N ILE A 280 0.42 -0.33 -24.37
CA ILE A 280 1.88 -0.19 -24.18
C ILE A 280 2.29 1.27 -24.42
N SER A 281 1.73 1.95 -25.43
CA SER A 281 1.96 3.38 -25.69
C SER A 281 1.47 4.26 -24.54
N ASP A 282 0.30 3.99 -23.97
CA ASP A 282 -0.23 4.71 -22.80
C ASP A 282 0.69 4.54 -21.58
N PHE A 283 1.20 3.33 -21.32
CA PHE A 283 2.17 3.11 -20.25
C PHE A 283 3.50 3.83 -20.50
N LYS A 284 3.99 3.84 -21.74
CA LYS A 284 5.18 4.60 -22.10
C LYS A 284 4.97 6.10 -21.84
N LYS A 285 3.85 6.66 -22.31
CA LYS A 285 3.46 8.04 -22.04
C LYS A 285 3.36 8.31 -20.53
N LEU A 286 2.73 7.42 -19.76
CA LEU A 286 2.61 7.56 -18.30
C LEU A 286 3.97 7.71 -17.60
N PHE A 287 5.02 7.06 -18.10
CA PHE A 287 6.36 7.09 -17.53
C PHE A 287 7.27 8.20 -18.08
N GLU A 288 7.06 8.64 -19.32
CA GLU A 288 7.92 9.61 -20.00
C GLU A 288 7.40 11.04 -19.93
N ASP A 289 6.08 11.23 -20.00
CA ASP A 289 5.45 12.56 -19.98
C ASP A 289 5.68 13.24 -18.62
N GLU A 290 6.32 14.40 -18.63
CA GLU A 290 6.63 15.17 -17.42
C GLU A 290 5.39 15.63 -16.66
N SER A 291 4.23 15.71 -17.28
CA SER A 291 2.98 16.06 -16.60
C SER A 291 2.44 14.93 -15.70
N LEU A 292 2.96 13.70 -15.85
CA LEU A 292 2.47 12.50 -15.19
C LEU A 292 3.53 11.91 -14.22
N LYS A 293 4.15 10.79 -14.56
CA LYS A 293 5.19 10.05 -13.80
C LYS A 293 4.76 9.69 -12.38
N PRO A 294 3.85 8.71 -12.20
CA PRO A 294 3.41 8.28 -10.87
C PRO A 294 4.54 7.65 -10.07
N ASP A 295 4.39 7.62 -8.74
CA ASP A 295 5.32 6.95 -7.82
C ASP A 295 5.11 5.45 -7.78
N MET A 296 3.86 5.03 -7.93
CA MET A 296 3.41 3.64 -7.85
C MET A 296 2.37 3.34 -8.92
N LEU A 297 2.20 2.05 -9.21
CA LEU A 297 1.29 1.59 -10.26
C LEU A 297 0.54 0.33 -9.82
N LYS A 298 -0.77 0.34 -10.05
CA LYS A 298 -1.62 -0.86 -10.06
C LYS A 298 -2.14 -1.06 -11.47
N ILE A 299 -1.93 -2.25 -12.03
CA ILE A 299 -2.41 -2.63 -13.36
C ILE A 299 -3.56 -3.60 -13.16
N TYR A 300 -4.74 -3.23 -13.62
CA TYR A 300 -5.95 -4.00 -13.49
C TYR A 300 -6.51 -4.34 -14.86
N PRO A 301 -6.21 -5.51 -15.43
CA PRO A 301 -6.78 -5.93 -16.71
C PRO A 301 -8.29 -5.74 -16.74
N SER A 302 -8.81 -5.25 -17.86
CA SER A 302 -10.25 -5.20 -18.08
C SER A 302 -10.82 -6.62 -18.13
N LEU A 303 -11.89 -6.85 -17.37
CA LEU A 303 -12.55 -8.15 -17.22
C LEU A 303 -14.03 -8.01 -17.53
N VAL A 304 -14.59 -9.00 -18.21
CA VAL A 304 -16.04 -9.13 -18.40
C VAL A 304 -16.62 -9.85 -17.18
N LEU A 305 -17.41 -9.13 -16.40
CA LEU A 305 -18.07 -9.65 -15.21
C LEU A 305 -19.60 -9.56 -15.37
N GLN A 306 -20.33 -10.49 -14.78
CA GLN A 306 -21.80 -10.45 -14.81
C GLN A 306 -22.33 -9.11 -14.28
N HIS A 307 -23.52 -8.74 -14.73
CA HIS A 307 -24.22 -7.52 -14.31
C HIS A 307 -23.50 -6.19 -14.61
N THR A 308 -22.45 -6.21 -15.48
CA THR A 308 -21.81 -4.98 -15.96
C THR A 308 -22.36 -4.59 -17.33
N PRO A 309 -22.43 -3.29 -17.69
CA PRO A 309 -22.71 -2.89 -19.06
C PRO A 309 -21.75 -3.50 -20.07
N LEU A 310 -20.49 -3.70 -19.70
CA LEU A 310 -19.45 -4.34 -20.51
C LEU A 310 -19.80 -5.81 -20.85
N TYR A 311 -20.48 -6.51 -19.97
CA TYR A 311 -20.98 -7.87 -20.24
C TYR A 311 -22.02 -7.87 -21.36
N SER A 312 -22.95 -6.90 -21.38
CA SER A 312 -23.92 -6.77 -22.45
C SER A 312 -23.27 -6.45 -23.80
N GLN A 313 -22.23 -5.61 -23.81
CA GLN A 313 -21.43 -5.33 -25.02
C GLN A 313 -20.71 -6.59 -25.52
N TYR A 314 -20.12 -7.36 -24.60
CA TYR A 314 -19.47 -8.63 -24.92
C TYR A 314 -20.48 -9.65 -25.55
N GLN A 315 -21.65 -9.81 -24.96
CA GLN A 315 -22.69 -10.69 -25.50
C GLN A 315 -23.15 -10.32 -26.91
N LYS A 316 -23.17 -9.02 -27.24
CA LYS A 316 -23.50 -8.52 -28.57
C LYS A 316 -22.35 -8.57 -29.57
N GLY A 317 -21.14 -8.97 -29.12
CA GLY A 317 -19.94 -8.93 -29.98
C GLY A 317 -19.36 -7.54 -30.20
N GLU A 318 -19.81 -6.52 -29.44
CA GLU A 318 -19.34 -5.13 -29.53
C GLU A 318 -18.03 -4.91 -28.77
N TYR A 319 -17.65 -5.82 -27.89
CA TYR A 319 -16.42 -5.80 -27.11
C TYR A 319 -15.78 -7.19 -27.04
N LEU A 320 -14.48 -7.24 -27.28
CA LEU A 320 -13.66 -8.44 -27.14
C LEU A 320 -12.54 -8.15 -26.13
N PRO A 321 -12.50 -8.83 -24.96
CA PRO A 321 -11.43 -8.65 -23.98
C PRO A 321 -10.14 -9.31 -24.47
N TYR A 322 -9.00 -8.85 -23.95
CA TYR A 322 -7.71 -9.50 -24.21
C TYR A 322 -7.70 -10.95 -23.75
N SER A 323 -7.00 -11.78 -24.53
CA SER A 323 -6.58 -13.11 -24.11
C SER A 323 -5.50 -13.05 -23.01
N ASP A 324 -5.23 -14.20 -22.37
CA ASP A 324 -4.11 -14.31 -21.43
C ASP A 324 -2.77 -13.96 -22.08
N ASP A 325 -2.53 -14.37 -23.34
CA ASP A 325 -1.28 -14.13 -24.07
C ASP A 325 -1.08 -12.65 -24.41
N GLU A 326 -2.12 -11.97 -24.87
CA GLU A 326 -2.08 -10.53 -25.13
C GLU A 326 -1.78 -9.74 -23.85
N MET A 327 -2.42 -10.11 -22.73
CA MET A 327 -2.17 -9.47 -21.44
C MET A 327 -0.74 -9.74 -20.93
N ILE A 328 -0.24 -10.97 -21.08
CA ILE A 328 1.14 -11.32 -20.73
C ILE A 328 2.11 -10.48 -21.57
N ARG A 329 1.85 -10.31 -22.86
CA ARG A 329 2.64 -9.44 -23.74
C ARG A 329 2.65 -8.00 -23.26
N VAL A 330 1.49 -7.38 -23.03
CA VAL A 330 1.39 -6.00 -22.49
C VAL A 330 2.18 -5.86 -21.19
N LEU A 331 1.96 -6.75 -20.23
CA LEU A 331 2.64 -6.70 -18.93
C LEU A 331 4.15 -6.90 -19.05
N THR A 332 4.61 -7.73 -19.99
CA THR A 332 6.05 -7.97 -20.24
C THR A 332 6.70 -6.68 -20.76
N GLU A 333 6.10 -6.04 -21.76
CA GLU A 333 6.61 -4.79 -22.31
C GLU A 333 6.59 -3.64 -21.29
N VAL A 334 5.50 -3.48 -20.56
CA VAL A 334 5.41 -2.50 -19.46
C VAL A 334 6.52 -2.70 -18.42
N LYS A 335 6.84 -3.96 -18.07
CA LYS A 335 7.90 -4.24 -17.08
C LYS A 335 9.32 -4.02 -17.61
N LYS A 336 9.55 -4.03 -18.92
CA LYS A 336 10.83 -3.64 -19.53
C LYS A 336 11.10 -2.15 -19.42
N ILE A 337 10.05 -1.33 -19.59
CA ILE A 337 10.17 0.14 -19.67
C ILE A 337 9.94 0.86 -18.33
N VAL A 338 9.46 0.16 -17.30
CA VAL A 338 9.14 0.80 -16.01
C VAL A 338 10.36 1.46 -15.39
N PRO A 339 10.27 2.77 -14.98
CA PRO A 339 11.37 3.47 -14.34
C PRO A 339 11.73 2.90 -12.97
N ARG A 340 13.00 3.10 -12.56
CA ARG A 340 13.53 2.56 -11.30
C ARG A 340 12.92 3.16 -10.04
N TRP A 341 12.31 4.33 -10.12
CA TRP A 341 11.59 4.98 -9.01
C TRP A 341 10.12 4.54 -8.89
N VAL A 342 9.57 3.79 -9.85
CA VAL A 342 8.18 3.33 -9.81
C VAL A 342 8.07 1.99 -9.09
N ARG A 343 7.03 1.85 -8.23
CA ARG A 343 6.67 0.58 -7.61
C ARG A 343 5.44 -0.02 -8.28
N ILE A 344 5.54 -1.13 -8.99
CA ILE A 344 4.37 -1.89 -9.46
C ILE A 344 3.82 -2.72 -8.30
N MET A 345 2.72 -2.25 -7.71
CA MET A 345 2.09 -2.87 -6.54
C MET A 345 1.31 -4.13 -6.92
N ARG A 346 0.46 -4.05 -7.96
CA ARG A 346 -0.40 -5.15 -8.44
C ARG A 346 -0.40 -5.20 -9.97
N VAL A 347 -0.64 -6.40 -10.52
CA VAL A 347 -0.79 -6.64 -11.98
C VAL A 347 -2.09 -7.37 -12.33
N GLN A 348 -2.98 -7.53 -11.35
CA GLN A 348 -4.31 -8.12 -11.51
C GLN A 348 -5.21 -7.74 -10.34
N ARG A 349 -6.53 -7.89 -10.50
CA ARG A 349 -7.53 -7.73 -9.44
C ARG A 349 -7.65 -8.99 -8.59
N GLU A 350 -8.20 -8.85 -7.38
CA GLU A 350 -8.51 -9.98 -6.48
C GLU A 350 -9.92 -10.54 -6.78
N ILE A 351 -10.23 -10.76 -8.06
CA ILE A 351 -11.48 -11.38 -8.50
C ILE A 351 -11.22 -12.85 -8.76
N SER A 352 -12.08 -13.73 -8.29
CA SER A 352 -11.92 -15.17 -8.46
C SER A 352 -12.17 -15.57 -9.92
N SER A 353 -11.38 -16.53 -10.45
CA SER A 353 -11.49 -16.97 -11.84
C SER A 353 -12.91 -17.43 -12.24
N PRO A 354 -13.73 -18.09 -11.38
CA PRO A 354 -15.10 -18.44 -11.71
C PRO A 354 -16.04 -17.25 -11.96
N GLU A 355 -15.73 -16.07 -11.42
CA GLU A 355 -16.52 -14.85 -11.62
C GLU A 355 -16.22 -14.16 -12.96
N ILE A 356 -15.09 -14.50 -13.58
CA ILE A 356 -14.62 -13.87 -14.82
C ILE A 356 -15.28 -14.61 -16.01
N ILE A 357 -16.21 -13.94 -16.68
CA ILE A 357 -16.88 -14.48 -17.88
C ILE A 357 -15.87 -14.54 -19.04
N ALA A 358 -15.20 -13.42 -19.32
CA ALA A 358 -14.18 -13.33 -20.38
C ALA A 358 -13.07 -12.34 -19.99
N GLY A 359 -11.90 -12.50 -20.58
CA GLY A 359 -10.68 -11.74 -20.26
C GLY A 359 -9.64 -12.60 -19.54
N PRO A 360 -8.50 -12.02 -19.14
CA PRO A 360 -7.40 -12.77 -18.51
C PRO A 360 -7.83 -13.44 -17.20
N LYS A 361 -7.66 -14.77 -17.12
CA LYS A 361 -8.08 -15.60 -15.97
C LYS A 361 -6.93 -16.14 -15.12
N LEU A 362 -5.67 -15.97 -15.56
CA LEU A 362 -4.51 -16.50 -14.88
C LEU A 362 -4.24 -15.79 -13.56
N GLY A 363 -4.31 -16.52 -12.44
CA GLY A 363 -4.07 -15.99 -11.09
C GLY A 363 -2.60 -15.68 -10.78
N ASN A 364 -1.66 -16.11 -11.63
CA ASN A 364 -0.21 -15.98 -11.45
C ASN A 364 0.49 -15.15 -12.55
N LEU A 365 -0.22 -14.21 -13.18
CA LEU A 365 0.29 -13.35 -14.26
C LEU A 365 1.68 -12.76 -13.96
N ARG A 366 1.91 -12.26 -12.74
CA ARG A 366 3.22 -11.71 -12.35
C ARG A 366 4.36 -12.73 -12.50
N GLN A 367 4.12 -13.99 -12.13
CA GLN A 367 5.15 -15.04 -12.20
C GLN A 367 5.47 -15.37 -13.66
N ILE A 368 4.44 -15.53 -14.50
CA ILE A 368 4.60 -15.84 -15.92
C ILE A 368 5.36 -14.70 -16.62
N VAL A 369 4.98 -13.46 -16.39
CA VAL A 369 5.67 -12.29 -16.94
C VAL A 369 7.15 -12.23 -16.50
N HIS A 370 7.47 -12.58 -15.25
CA HIS A 370 8.86 -12.67 -14.80
C HIS A 370 9.64 -13.79 -15.52
N GLN A 371 9.00 -14.93 -15.78
CA GLN A 371 9.61 -16.02 -16.55
C GLN A 371 9.88 -15.60 -18.00
N ASN A 372 8.95 -14.87 -18.63
CA ASN A 372 9.13 -14.36 -19.99
C ASN A 372 10.27 -13.34 -20.06
N LEU A 373 10.31 -12.36 -19.15
CA LEU A 373 11.42 -11.41 -19.06
C LEU A 373 12.77 -12.15 -18.97
N LYS A 374 12.85 -13.18 -18.11
CA LYS A 374 14.09 -13.97 -17.97
C LYS A 374 14.47 -14.71 -19.25
N LYS A 375 13.51 -15.28 -19.97
CA LYS A 375 13.75 -15.94 -21.27
C LYS A 375 14.29 -14.97 -22.32
N GLU A 376 13.85 -13.72 -22.29
CA GLU A 376 14.28 -12.65 -23.18
C GLU A 376 15.56 -11.91 -22.72
N GLY A 377 16.21 -12.38 -21.65
CA GLY A 377 17.39 -11.72 -21.07
C GLY A 377 17.11 -10.33 -20.46
N ALA A 378 15.84 -10.01 -20.23
CA ALA A 378 15.38 -8.73 -19.67
C ALA A 378 15.06 -8.83 -18.18
N SER A 379 15.01 -7.67 -17.50
CA SER A 379 14.64 -7.59 -16.09
C SER A 379 13.77 -6.38 -15.81
N CYS A 380 12.90 -6.49 -14.81
CA CYS A 380 12.06 -5.39 -14.36
C CYS A 380 12.80 -4.52 -13.35
N ARG A 381 12.91 -3.21 -13.61
CA ARG A 381 13.60 -2.24 -12.75
C ARG A 381 12.74 -1.66 -11.63
N CYS A 382 11.46 -2.02 -11.52
CA CYS A 382 10.58 -1.42 -10.51
C CYS A 382 11.05 -1.74 -9.08
N ILE A 383 10.71 -0.87 -8.13
CA ILE A 383 11.07 -1.03 -6.71
C ILE A 383 10.65 -2.41 -6.18
N ARG A 384 9.43 -2.87 -6.49
CA ARG A 384 8.92 -4.18 -6.03
C ARG A 384 9.79 -5.37 -6.44
N CYS A 385 10.45 -5.30 -7.59
CA CYS A 385 11.32 -6.36 -8.09
C CYS A 385 12.73 -6.30 -7.50
N ARG A 386 13.11 -5.14 -6.95
CA ARG A 386 14.44 -4.87 -6.39
C ARG A 386 14.47 -4.75 -4.87
N GLU A 387 13.30 -4.71 -4.19
CA GLU A 387 13.28 -4.67 -2.72
C GLU A 387 13.94 -5.91 -2.11
N ILE A 388 14.75 -5.73 -1.08
CA ILE A 388 15.51 -6.80 -0.42
C ILE A 388 14.63 -7.93 0.12
N GLY A 389 13.38 -7.62 0.49
CA GLY A 389 12.43 -8.62 0.99
C GLY A 389 12.92 -9.31 2.27
N PHE A 390 13.01 -10.65 2.23
CA PHE A 390 13.46 -11.50 3.34
C PHE A 390 14.89 -12.01 3.15
N ALA A 391 15.75 -11.31 2.41
CA ALA A 391 17.14 -11.73 2.28
C ALA A 391 17.79 -11.91 3.65
N LYS A 392 18.52 -13.02 3.82
CA LYS A 392 19.10 -13.40 5.11
C LYS A 392 20.43 -12.69 5.37
N ASP A 393 21.14 -12.35 4.30
CA ASP A 393 22.49 -11.78 4.38
C ASP A 393 22.48 -10.38 3.75
N PRO A 394 22.32 -9.31 4.55
CA PRO A 394 22.44 -7.96 4.05
C PRO A 394 23.88 -7.69 3.59
N LYS A 395 24.01 -7.17 2.36
CA LYS A 395 25.30 -6.72 1.82
C LYS A 395 25.53 -5.25 2.16
N GLU A 396 26.76 -4.80 2.00
CA GLU A 396 27.09 -3.38 2.02
C GLU A 396 26.30 -2.63 0.95
N THR A 397 25.82 -1.43 1.27
CA THR A 397 24.99 -0.62 0.39
C THR A 397 25.64 0.71 0.08
N SER A 398 25.43 1.20 -1.13
CA SER A 398 25.80 2.54 -1.57
C SER A 398 24.57 3.40 -1.79
N LEU A 399 24.72 4.72 -1.66
CA LEU A 399 23.68 5.69 -1.94
C LEU A 399 23.59 5.92 -3.45
N GLY A 400 22.43 5.59 -4.02
CA GLY A 400 22.08 5.87 -5.42
C GLY A 400 21.16 7.08 -5.52
N ARG A 401 21.25 7.84 -6.62
CA ARG A 401 20.44 9.01 -6.92
C ARG A 401 19.87 8.93 -8.34
N THR A 402 18.64 9.37 -8.51
CA THR A 402 17.99 9.54 -9.81
C THR A 402 17.14 10.80 -9.79
N ASP A 403 17.51 11.75 -10.66
CA ASP A 403 16.80 13.02 -10.82
C ASP A 403 15.84 12.93 -12.01
N TYR A 404 14.66 13.49 -11.86
CA TYR A 404 13.68 13.59 -12.95
C TYR A 404 12.71 14.74 -12.70
N ARG A 405 12.09 15.22 -13.76
CA ARG A 405 11.00 16.20 -13.67
C ARG A 405 9.65 15.51 -13.71
N SER A 406 8.71 15.97 -12.89
CA SER A 406 7.35 15.46 -12.85
C SER A 406 6.37 16.52 -12.39
N SER A 407 5.25 16.67 -13.12
CA SER A 407 4.19 17.65 -12.81
C SER A 407 4.75 19.04 -12.53
N GLY A 408 5.70 19.49 -13.37
CA GLY A 408 6.36 20.79 -13.31
C GLY A 408 7.43 20.95 -12.22
N GLY A 409 7.54 20.05 -11.24
CA GLY A 409 8.53 20.11 -10.16
C GLY A 409 9.72 19.17 -10.40
N ASP A 410 10.79 19.38 -9.63
CA ASP A 410 11.97 18.53 -9.66
C ASP A 410 11.87 17.45 -8.59
N GLU A 411 12.16 16.23 -8.97
CA GLU A 411 12.11 15.04 -8.11
C GLU A 411 13.51 14.43 -7.98
N VAL A 412 13.88 14.08 -6.77
CA VAL A 412 15.10 13.32 -6.46
C VAL A 412 14.71 12.02 -5.79
N PHE A 413 14.99 10.90 -6.43
CA PHE A 413 14.84 9.57 -5.86
C PHE A 413 16.20 9.11 -5.33
N LEU A 414 16.32 9.02 -4.01
CA LEU A 414 17.49 8.49 -3.31
C LEU A 414 17.22 7.05 -2.91
N SER A 415 18.23 6.18 -3.02
CA SER A 415 18.09 4.79 -2.60
C SER A 415 19.40 4.23 -2.06
N HIS A 416 19.34 3.43 -1.00
CA HIS A 416 20.45 2.57 -0.59
C HIS A 416 20.31 1.23 -1.32
N GLU A 417 21.28 0.91 -2.17
CA GLU A 417 21.29 -0.28 -3.02
C GLU A 417 22.60 -1.07 -2.84
N ASP A 418 22.51 -2.41 -2.88
CA ASP A 418 23.69 -3.27 -2.88
C ASP A 418 24.22 -3.51 -4.31
N SER A 419 25.33 -4.27 -4.41
CA SER A 419 25.94 -4.64 -5.69
C SER A 419 25.02 -5.41 -6.65
N ASP A 420 23.94 -6.02 -6.16
CA ASP A 420 22.91 -6.70 -6.95
C ASP A 420 21.75 -5.76 -7.30
N CYS A 421 21.89 -4.46 -7.08
CA CYS A 421 20.84 -3.44 -7.24
C CYS A 421 19.59 -3.67 -6.38
N ARG A 422 19.69 -4.40 -5.26
CA ARG A 422 18.57 -4.59 -4.33
C ARG A 422 18.44 -3.37 -3.44
N ILE A 423 17.21 -2.90 -3.25
CA ILE A 423 16.88 -1.69 -2.47
C ILE A 423 16.66 -2.08 -1.01
N TYR A 424 17.41 -1.42 -0.12
CA TYR A 424 17.29 -1.52 1.34
C TYR A 424 16.43 -0.40 1.94
N GLY A 425 16.46 0.76 1.31
CA GLY A 425 15.62 1.90 1.65
C GLY A 425 15.69 2.95 0.56
N PHE A 426 14.70 3.83 0.53
CA PHE A 426 14.64 4.92 -0.42
C PHE A 426 13.91 6.13 0.14
N LEU A 427 14.14 7.28 -0.50
CA LEU A 427 13.49 8.55 -0.20
C LEU A 427 13.09 9.24 -1.51
N ARG A 428 11.94 9.92 -1.49
CA ARG A 428 11.50 10.82 -2.57
C ARG A 428 11.52 12.25 -2.06
N LEU A 429 12.39 13.06 -2.62
CA LEU A 429 12.47 14.50 -2.38
C LEU A 429 11.91 15.24 -3.59
N ARG A 430 11.14 16.31 -3.36
CA ARG A 430 10.58 17.17 -4.38
C ARG A 430 10.85 18.64 -4.11
N ARG A 431 11.30 19.37 -5.11
CA ARG A 431 11.14 20.82 -5.18
C ARG A 431 9.80 21.09 -5.89
N PRO A 432 8.78 21.63 -5.17
CA PRO A 432 7.43 21.79 -5.74
C PRO A 432 7.38 22.86 -6.83
N TYR A 433 6.38 22.77 -7.71
CA TYR A 433 6.20 23.70 -8.83
C TYR A 433 5.27 24.86 -8.45
N ARG A 434 4.03 24.55 -8.07
CA ARG A 434 2.98 25.51 -7.72
C ARG A 434 2.17 24.99 -6.53
N PRO A 435 2.77 24.93 -5.34
CA PRO A 435 2.05 24.46 -4.15
C PRO A 435 0.93 25.46 -3.80
N HIS A 436 -0.24 24.94 -3.42
CA HIS A 436 -1.35 25.78 -2.96
C HIS A 436 -1.38 25.93 -1.44
N ARG A 437 -0.63 25.09 -0.72
CA ARG A 437 -0.58 25.11 0.75
C ARG A 437 0.35 26.21 1.26
N SER A 438 -0.12 26.96 2.27
CA SER A 438 0.66 28.04 2.89
C SER A 438 1.91 27.54 3.62
N GLU A 439 1.89 26.31 4.12
CA GLU A 439 3.05 25.67 4.78
C GLU A 439 4.19 25.41 3.80
N ILE A 440 3.90 25.33 2.50
CA ILE A 440 4.86 25.00 1.46
C ILE A 440 5.21 26.26 0.68
N GLY A 441 6.26 26.97 1.12
CA GLY A 441 6.77 28.16 0.44
C GLY A 441 7.59 27.83 -0.82
N LYS A 442 7.94 28.87 -1.59
CA LYS A 442 8.78 28.76 -2.80
C LYS A 442 10.20 28.25 -2.50
N ASP A 443 10.67 28.49 -1.28
CA ASP A 443 11.96 28.09 -0.73
C ASP A 443 11.85 26.84 0.15
N SER A 444 10.91 25.94 -0.18
CA SER A 444 10.69 24.69 0.54
C SER A 444 10.92 23.50 -0.36
N CYS A 445 11.48 22.41 0.21
CA CYS A 445 11.48 21.08 -0.38
C CYS A 445 10.61 20.13 0.44
N ILE A 446 10.10 19.07 -0.20
CA ILE A 446 9.17 18.13 0.41
C ILE A 446 9.70 16.70 0.30
N VAL A 447 9.87 16.04 1.43
CA VAL A 447 10.03 14.59 1.47
C VAL A 447 8.64 13.94 1.36
N ARG A 448 8.39 13.30 0.22
CA ARG A 448 7.09 12.68 -0.10
C ARG A 448 7.00 11.22 0.37
N GLU A 449 8.12 10.56 0.49
CA GLU A 449 8.24 9.19 1.00
C GLU A 449 9.62 8.94 1.60
N LEU A 450 9.65 8.29 2.75
CA LEU A 450 10.82 7.62 3.31
C LEU A 450 10.41 6.19 3.64
N HIS A 451 11.08 5.22 3.05
CA HIS A 451 10.80 3.81 3.31
C HIS A 451 12.09 3.02 3.47
N VAL A 452 12.20 2.29 4.57
CA VAL A 452 13.31 1.36 4.83
C VAL A 452 12.74 -0.03 4.92
N TYR A 453 13.21 -0.92 4.06
CA TYR A 453 12.80 -2.32 4.02
C TYR A 453 13.45 -3.11 5.15
N GLY A 454 12.78 -4.14 5.59
CA GLY A 454 13.24 -5.04 6.64
C GLY A 454 12.07 -5.67 7.38
N ARG A 455 12.36 -6.63 8.25
CA ARG A 455 11.32 -7.23 9.09
C ARG A 455 10.77 -6.16 10.04
N SER A 456 9.46 -6.19 10.25
CA SER A 456 8.84 -5.36 11.28
C SER A 456 9.42 -5.73 12.64
N LEU A 457 10.07 -4.77 13.27
CA LEU A 457 10.40 -4.82 14.69
C LEU A 457 9.37 -3.97 15.43
N ARG A 458 9.03 -4.35 16.64
CA ARG A 458 8.16 -3.54 17.49
C ARG A 458 8.79 -2.16 17.69
N ILE A 459 7.93 -1.16 17.87
CA ILE A 459 8.39 0.21 18.09
C ILE A 459 9.26 0.23 19.37
N GLY A 460 10.54 0.64 19.22
CA GLY A 460 11.52 0.67 20.32
C GLY A 460 12.45 -0.54 20.42
N GLU A 461 12.15 -1.66 19.77
CA GLU A 461 13.06 -2.81 19.75
C GLU A 461 14.23 -2.61 18.76
N ARG A 462 15.41 -3.08 19.16
CA ARG A 462 16.63 -3.16 18.32
C ARG A 462 17.08 -4.62 18.25
N GLU A 463 17.29 -5.12 17.05
CA GLU A 463 17.88 -6.45 16.82
C GLU A 463 19.12 -6.29 15.96
N GLU A 464 20.29 -6.74 16.43
CA GLU A 464 21.54 -6.69 15.65
C GLU A 464 21.42 -7.47 14.35
N GLY A 465 21.97 -6.91 13.25
CA GLY A 465 21.91 -7.52 11.92
C GLY A 465 20.65 -7.25 11.12
N GLN A 466 19.67 -6.45 11.62
CA GLN A 466 18.50 -6.07 10.86
C GLN A 466 18.73 -4.76 10.08
N VAL A 467 18.27 -4.75 8.81
CA VAL A 467 18.42 -3.62 7.87
C VAL A 467 17.84 -2.31 8.43
N GLN A 468 16.74 -2.37 9.18
CA GLN A 468 16.10 -1.17 9.77
C GLN A 468 16.97 -0.43 10.79
N HIS A 469 18.07 -1.02 11.30
CA HIS A 469 18.97 -0.42 12.28
C HIS A 469 20.33 0.04 11.72
N LEU A 470 20.55 -0.13 10.41
CA LEU A 470 21.78 0.35 9.74
C LEU A 470 21.86 1.87 9.57
N GLY A 471 20.94 2.63 10.15
CA GLY A 471 20.92 4.10 10.03
C GLY A 471 20.48 4.63 8.66
N ILE A 472 20.04 3.75 7.74
CA ILE A 472 19.65 4.09 6.35
C ILE A 472 18.62 5.23 6.30
N GLY A 473 17.61 5.22 7.17
CA GLY A 473 16.61 6.29 7.20
C GLY A 473 17.20 7.66 7.56
N ARG A 474 18.17 7.71 8.49
CA ARG A 474 18.88 8.95 8.84
C ARG A 474 19.81 9.40 7.73
N SER A 475 20.53 8.47 7.11
CA SER A 475 21.39 8.76 5.96
C SER A 475 20.61 9.38 4.81
N LEU A 476 19.46 8.79 4.44
CA LEU A 476 18.57 9.30 3.39
C LEU A 476 18.01 10.69 3.73
N MET A 477 17.60 10.92 4.99
CA MET A 477 17.10 12.23 5.43
C MET A 477 18.21 13.28 5.44
N GLY A 478 19.41 12.94 5.93
CA GLY A 478 20.56 13.85 5.90
C GLY A 478 20.95 14.28 4.48
N GLU A 479 20.94 13.34 3.54
CA GLU A 479 21.20 13.67 2.14
C GLU A 479 20.07 14.52 1.51
N ALA A 480 18.81 14.25 1.86
CA ALA A 480 17.69 15.08 1.41
C ALA A 480 17.78 16.51 1.98
N GLU A 481 18.20 16.68 3.24
CA GLU A 481 18.46 17.99 3.86
C GLU A 481 19.61 18.71 3.15
N ARG A 482 20.71 18.02 2.85
CA ARG A 482 21.85 18.57 2.10
C ARG A 482 21.43 19.05 0.71
N ILE A 483 20.79 18.19 -0.08
CA ILE A 483 20.32 18.54 -1.43
C ILE A 483 19.36 19.74 -1.37
N SER A 484 18.42 19.74 -0.43
CA SER A 484 17.47 20.83 -0.27
C SER A 484 18.18 22.17 0.00
N LYS A 485 19.16 22.18 0.89
CA LYS A 485 19.92 23.38 1.26
C LYS A 485 20.91 23.81 0.18
N GLU A 486 21.78 22.88 -0.27
CA GLU A 486 22.94 23.20 -1.09
C GLU A 486 22.63 23.27 -2.60
N GLU A 487 21.67 22.46 -3.08
CA GLU A 487 21.39 22.38 -4.52
C GLU A 487 20.10 23.12 -4.91
N PHE A 488 19.10 23.15 -4.00
CA PHE A 488 17.82 23.83 -4.26
C PHE A 488 17.66 25.17 -3.54
N ASP A 489 18.67 25.59 -2.75
CA ASP A 489 18.65 26.82 -1.94
C ASP A 489 17.39 26.94 -1.07
N ALA A 490 16.88 25.79 -0.57
CA ALA A 490 15.69 25.75 0.24
C ALA A 490 16.02 26.11 1.70
N LYS A 491 15.16 26.94 2.30
CA LYS A 491 15.25 27.35 3.71
C LYS A 491 14.46 26.43 4.65
N LYS A 492 13.59 25.61 4.10
CA LYS A 492 12.73 24.69 4.84
C LYS A 492 12.58 23.36 4.12
N ILE A 493 12.69 22.26 4.86
CA ILE A 493 12.31 20.93 4.40
C ILE A 493 11.06 20.46 5.13
N ILE A 494 10.13 19.87 4.40
CA ILE A 494 8.81 19.45 4.87
C ILE A 494 8.68 17.95 4.62
N VAL A 495 7.97 17.26 5.48
CA VAL A 495 7.67 15.82 5.33
C VAL A 495 6.18 15.61 5.45
N ILE A 496 5.56 14.97 4.45
CA ILE A 496 4.20 14.45 4.60
C ILE A 496 4.27 13.18 5.44
N SER A 497 4.08 13.33 6.74
CA SER A 497 4.29 12.30 7.74
C SER A 497 2.95 11.66 8.12
N ALA A 498 2.87 10.33 8.16
CA ALA A 498 1.77 9.68 8.83
C ALA A 498 1.81 10.00 10.33
N VAL A 499 0.64 10.06 10.96
CA VAL A 499 0.48 10.45 12.36
C VAL A 499 1.39 9.62 13.29
N GLY A 500 1.38 8.31 13.15
CA GLY A 500 2.17 7.40 14.00
C GLY A 500 3.69 7.42 13.75
N THR A 501 4.17 8.21 12.76
CA THR A 501 5.61 8.38 12.49
C THR A 501 6.18 9.73 12.91
N ARG A 502 5.36 10.66 13.43
CA ARG A 502 5.77 12.02 13.80
C ARG A 502 6.90 12.03 14.83
N GLU A 503 6.86 11.14 15.82
CA GLU A 503 7.92 11.00 16.83
C GLU A 503 9.29 10.64 16.24
N TYR A 504 9.33 9.90 15.14
CA TYR A 504 10.57 9.62 14.43
C TYR A 504 11.21 10.90 13.89
N TYR A 505 10.41 11.79 13.32
CA TYR A 505 10.88 13.06 12.78
C TYR A 505 11.21 14.08 13.88
N ARG A 506 10.47 14.12 15.02
CA ARG A 506 10.83 14.97 16.17
C ARG A 506 12.22 14.65 16.70
N LYS A 507 12.62 13.37 16.73
CA LYS A 507 13.99 12.94 17.14
C LYS A 507 15.09 13.39 16.16
N MET A 508 14.73 13.91 14.99
CA MET A 508 15.64 14.50 14.01
C MET A 508 15.54 16.03 13.96
N GLY A 509 14.84 16.64 14.91
CA GLY A 509 14.70 18.10 15.01
C GLY A 509 13.58 18.70 14.17
N TYR A 510 12.63 17.88 13.70
CA TYR A 510 11.44 18.38 12.99
C TYR A 510 10.34 18.78 13.99
N TYR A 511 9.57 19.80 13.64
CA TYR A 511 8.40 20.29 14.36
C TYR A 511 7.14 20.15 13.51
N ILE A 512 5.96 20.27 14.14
CA ILE A 512 4.67 20.26 13.43
C ILE A 512 4.44 21.62 12.76
N ASP A 513 4.08 21.62 11.48
CA ASP A 513 3.71 22.77 10.68
C ASP A 513 2.43 22.43 9.89
N GLY A 514 1.27 22.79 10.44
CA GLY A 514 -0.01 22.32 9.93
C GLY A 514 -0.12 20.78 9.92
N PRO A 515 -0.44 20.16 8.78
CA PRO A 515 -0.53 18.69 8.67
C PRO A 515 0.84 18.00 8.52
N TYR A 516 1.91 18.77 8.37
CA TYR A 516 3.26 18.29 8.04
C TYR A 516 4.21 18.26 9.25
N MET A 517 5.32 17.58 9.07
CA MET A 517 6.53 17.80 9.88
C MET A 517 7.49 18.68 9.08
N ALA A 518 8.11 19.67 9.72
CA ALA A 518 9.00 20.64 9.06
C ALA A 518 10.28 20.85 9.84
N LYS A 519 11.35 21.24 9.13
CA LYS A 519 12.64 21.66 9.72
C LYS A 519 13.19 22.83 8.94
N LYS A 520 13.68 23.87 9.65
CA LYS A 520 14.43 24.96 9.04
C LYS A 520 15.82 24.48 8.67
N LEU A 521 16.29 24.82 7.48
CA LEU A 521 17.62 24.53 6.97
C LEU A 521 18.49 25.80 7.14
N VAL A 522 19.12 25.91 8.29
CA VAL A 522 19.95 27.07 8.65
C VAL A 522 21.34 26.99 7.98
#